data_4ba25ed52d6aeabd778ea0ad6dfc7998
#
_entry.id   4ba25ed52d6aeabd778ea0ad6dfc7998
#
_cell.length_a   1.000
_cell.length_b   1.000
_cell.length_c   1.000
_cell.angle_alpha   90.00
_cell.angle_beta   90.00
_cell.angle_gamma   90.00
#
_symmetry.space_group_name_H-M   'P 1'
#
loop_
_entity.id
_entity.type
_entity.pdbx_description
1 polymer ?
#
loop_
_entity_poly.entity_id
_entity_poly.type
_entity_poly.pdbx_seq_one_letter_code
_entity_poly.pdbx_strand_id
1 'polypeptide(L)'
;MELYNQPRNIFVAGFIGSPAMNFMPATVEGDHVKLPVGDVKIPQELRERVGRGEGKPLLAGVRPESFEDASLVGEARDRGSTFTAKIEVLEAMGSELYAHFTTEAGGHQIESKELQELAADSGAGDVPSAGAEGMITARLDAASQVKQGQEAELWVDATKLHLFDPEDGRNLTAGD
;
A
#
# COMPACT_ATOMS: atom_id res chain seq x y z
N MET A 1 11.05 15.24 5.70
CA MET A 1 10.24 14.22 6.40
C MET A 1 8.74 14.37 6.11
N GLU A 2 8.23 15.58 6.03
CA GLU A 2 6.80 15.84 5.77
C GLU A 2 6.30 15.27 4.44
N LEU A 3 7.02 15.51 3.34
CA LEU A 3 6.69 14.98 2.01
C LEU A 3 6.71 13.43 1.95
N TYR A 4 7.50 12.79 2.81
CA TYR A 4 7.55 11.35 2.90
C TYR A 4 6.31 10.78 3.64
N ASN A 5 5.95 11.38 4.78
CA ASN A 5 4.88 10.90 5.63
C ASN A 5 3.49 11.34 5.18
N GLN A 6 3.41 12.50 4.51
CA GLN A 6 2.16 13.08 4.00
C GLN A 6 2.34 13.60 2.57
N PRO A 7 2.48 12.69 1.59
CA PRO A 7 2.59 13.10 0.20
C PRO A 7 1.29 13.78 -0.23
N ARG A 8 1.41 14.93 -0.88
CA ARG A 8 0.23 15.71 -1.31
C ARG A 8 -0.51 15.08 -2.48
N ASN A 9 0.20 14.34 -3.31
CA ASN A 9 -0.36 13.68 -4.49
C ASN A 9 0.37 12.38 -4.81
N ILE A 10 -0.14 11.64 -5.78
CA ILE A 10 0.40 10.37 -6.26
C ILE A 10 1.83 10.52 -6.74
N PHE A 11 2.16 11.59 -7.47
CA PHE A 11 3.49 11.83 -8.00
C PHE A 11 4.53 11.89 -6.89
N VAL A 12 4.29 12.73 -5.87
CA VAL A 12 5.18 12.86 -4.70
C VAL A 12 5.28 11.53 -3.94
N ALA A 13 4.16 10.84 -3.77
CA ALA A 13 4.10 9.56 -3.07
C ALA A 13 4.94 8.47 -3.75
N GLY A 14 4.88 8.39 -5.06
CA GLY A 14 5.60 7.39 -5.85
C GLY A 14 7.08 7.69 -6.04
N PHE A 15 7.46 8.96 -6.05
CA PHE A 15 8.84 9.39 -6.31
C PHE A 15 9.73 9.34 -5.06
N ILE A 16 9.16 9.47 -3.86
CA ILE A 16 9.92 9.54 -2.61
C ILE A 16 9.88 8.20 -1.88
N GLY A 17 11.03 7.58 -1.72
CA GLY A 17 11.24 6.35 -0.97
C GLY A 17 11.95 5.27 -1.78
N SER A 18 12.63 4.37 -1.08
CA SER A 18 13.26 3.19 -1.66
C SER A 18 13.15 2.02 -0.65
N PRO A 19 12.44 0.97 -0.99
CA PRO A 19 11.59 0.83 -2.17
C PRO A 19 10.41 1.80 -2.19
N ALA A 20 9.80 1.97 -3.36
CA ALA A 20 8.72 2.92 -3.56
C ALA A 20 7.39 2.48 -2.91
N MET A 21 6.46 3.43 -2.78
CA MET A 21 5.10 3.15 -2.28
C MET A 21 4.38 2.16 -3.20
N ASN A 22 3.69 1.20 -2.59
CA ASN A 22 2.78 0.33 -3.33
C ASN A 22 1.48 1.06 -3.60
N PHE A 23 0.98 0.97 -4.83
CA PHE A 23 -0.34 1.47 -5.20
C PHE A 23 -1.27 0.32 -5.56
N MET A 24 -2.50 0.40 -5.13
CA MET A 24 -3.51 -0.61 -5.42
C MET A 24 -4.91 0.01 -5.48
N PRO A 25 -5.85 -0.60 -6.23
CA PRO A 25 -7.22 -0.11 -6.27
C PRO A 25 -7.87 -0.19 -4.89
N ALA A 26 -8.69 0.80 -4.56
CA ALA A 26 -9.38 0.87 -3.28
C ALA A 26 -10.80 1.41 -3.44
N THR A 27 -11.68 0.97 -2.55
CA THR A 27 -13.02 1.51 -2.40
C THR A 27 -13.33 1.66 -0.92
N VAL A 28 -13.85 2.82 -0.52
CA VAL A 28 -14.26 3.07 0.87
C VAL A 28 -15.72 2.71 1.03
N GLU A 29 -16.01 1.84 1.98
CA GLU A 29 -17.36 1.43 2.37
C GLU A 29 -17.50 1.53 3.90
N GLY A 30 -18.22 2.54 4.38
CA GLY A 30 -18.41 2.76 5.80
C GLY A 30 -17.09 3.02 6.55
N ASP A 31 -16.73 2.14 7.47
CA ASP A 31 -15.49 2.22 8.26
C ASP A 31 -14.35 1.32 7.72
N HIS A 32 -14.52 0.77 6.52
CA HIS A 32 -13.55 -0.09 5.88
C HIS A 32 -13.12 0.44 4.51
N VAL A 33 -11.88 0.15 4.16
CA VAL A 33 -11.35 0.28 2.81
C VAL A 33 -11.20 -1.13 2.25
N LYS A 34 -11.82 -1.39 1.12
CA LYS A 34 -11.62 -2.62 0.36
C LYS A 34 -10.37 -2.51 -0.49
N LEU A 35 -9.41 -3.38 -0.23
CA LEU A 35 -8.15 -3.51 -0.95
C LEU A 35 -8.05 -4.91 -1.56
N PRO A 36 -7.21 -5.11 -2.59
CA PRO A 36 -6.91 -6.45 -3.12
C PRO A 36 -6.35 -7.43 -2.08
N VAL A 37 -5.67 -6.91 -1.07
CA VAL A 37 -5.13 -7.70 0.04
C VAL A 37 -6.17 -8.07 1.10
N GLY A 38 -7.33 -7.40 1.13
CA GLY A 38 -8.40 -7.61 2.08
C GLY A 38 -9.00 -6.30 2.58
N ASP A 39 -10.04 -6.42 3.39
CA ASP A 39 -10.73 -5.26 3.98
C ASP A 39 -9.93 -4.73 5.17
N VAL A 40 -9.68 -3.43 5.17
CA VAL A 40 -8.91 -2.75 6.22
C VAL A 40 -9.83 -1.76 6.93
N LYS A 41 -10.02 -1.96 8.23
CA LYS A 41 -10.74 -0.99 9.06
C LYS A 41 -9.91 0.27 9.23
N ILE A 42 -10.50 1.41 8.89
CA ILE A 42 -9.84 2.72 8.98
C ILE A 42 -10.24 3.49 10.24
N PRO A 43 -9.30 4.26 10.82
CA PRO A 43 -9.62 5.15 11.94
C PRO A 43 -10.69 6.18 11.56
N GLN A 44 -11.47 6.61 12.56
CA GLN A 44 -12.54 7.58 12.36
C GLN A 44 -12.05 8.88 11.71
N GLU A 45 -10.89 9.37 12.13
CA GLU A 45 -10.28 10.59 11.59
C GLU A 45 -10.00 10.48 10.08
N LEU A 46 -9.53 9.32 9.66
CA LEU A 46 -9.27 9.03 8.25
C LEU A 46 -10.59 8.96 7.45
N ARG A 47 -11.59 8.30 8.02
CA ARG A 47 -12.92 8.20 7.45
C ARG A 47 -13.57 9.56 7.20
N GLU A 48 -13.46 10.48 8.16
CA GLU A 48 -14.01 11.83 8.05
C GLU A 48 -13.34 12.61 6.90
N ARG A 49 -12.03 12.46 6.72
CA ARG A 49 -11.28 13.07 5.62
C ARG A 49 -11.68 12.52 4.25
N VAL A 50 -11.90 11.23 4.18
CA VAL A 50 -12.18 10.51 2.92
C VAL A 50 -13.67 10.48 2.56
N GLY A 51 -14.56 10.98 3.42
CA GLY A 51 -16.01 10.90 3.24
C GLY A 51 -16.55 11.38 1.88
N ARG A 52 -15.81 12.22 1.16
CA ARG A 52 -16.13 12.63 -0.22
C ARG A 52 -15.81 11.58 -1.27
N GLY A 53 -15.01 10.57 -0.90
CA GLY A 53 -14.60 9.46 -1.78
C GLY A 53 -15.39 8.18 -1.55
N GLU A 54 -16.36 8.17 -0.61
CA GLU A 54 -17.15 6.97 -0.33
C GLU A 54 -17.88 6.46 -1.59
N GLY A 55 -17.73 5.16 -1.86
CA GLY A 55 -18.33 4.52 -3.03
C GLY A 55 -17.67 4.81 -4.37
N LYS A 56 -16.63 5.65 -4.41
CA LYS A 56 -15.87 5.96 -5.63
C LYS A 56 -14.63 5.05 -5.75
N PRO A 57 -14.19 4.75 -6.98
CA PRO A 57 -12.88 4.14 -7.18
C PRO A 57 -11.77 5.09 -6.70
N LEU A 58 -10.94 4.61 -5.79
CA LEU A 58 -9.77 5.32 -5.27
C LEU A 58 -8.51 4.52 -5.53
N LEU A 59 -7.36 5.16 -5.32
CA LEU A 59 -6.07 4.52 -5.32
C LEU A 59 -5.51 4.54 -3.90
N ALA A 60 -5.23 3.35 -3.35
CA ALA A 60 -4.54 3.24 -2.07
C ALA A 60 -3.03 3.22 -2.28
N GLY A 61 -2.32 3.99 -1.45
CA GLY A 61 -0.87 3.97 -1.34
C GLY A 61 -0.45 3.41 0.01
N VAL A 62 0.38 2.37 0.00
CA VAL A 62 0.91 1.74 1.21
C VAL A 62 2.42 1.59 1.07
N ARG A 63 3.17 2.18 2.01
CA ARG A 63 4.62 2.03 2.00
C ARG A 63 5.04 0.63 2.45
N PRO A 64 6.15 0.10 1.94
CA PRO A 64 6.65 -1.22 2.34
C PRO A 64 6.79 -1.40 3.85
N GLU A 65 7.24 -0.38 4.57
CA GLU A 65 7.39 -0.37 6.02
C GLU A 65 6.07 -0.27 6.81
N SER A 66 4.96 -0.08 6.13
CA SER A 66 3.62 -0.14 6.74
C SER A 66 3.06 -1.56 6.84
N PHE A 67 3.79 -2.53 6.29
CA PHE A 67 3.50 -3.95 6.47
C PHE A 67 4.41 -4.57 7.53
N GLU A 68 3.96 -5.66 8.13
CA GLU A 68 4.77 -6.50 9.02
C GLU A 68 4.25 -7.95 9.02
N ASP A 69 5.08 -8.87 9.47
CA ASP A 69 4.65 -10.22 9.84
C ASP A 69 3.65 -10.13 10.99
N ALA A 70 2.46 -10.68 10.80
CA ALA A 70 1.38 -10.58 11.79
C ALA A 70 1.76 -11.13 13.17
N SER A 71 2.70 -12.08 13.22
CA SER A 71 3.21 -12.65 14.47
C SER A 71 4.11 -11.70 15.28
N LEU A 72 4.66 -10.66 14.63
CA LEU A 72 5.60 -9.71 15.24
C LEU A 72 4.95 -8.38 15.62
N VAL A 73 3.71 -8.15 15.26
CA VAL A 73 3.05 -6.84 15.44
C VAL A 73 2.76 -6.50 16.90
N GLY A 74 2.48 -7.50 17.75
CA GLY A 74 2.20 -7.28 19.17
C GLY A 74 1.01 -6.36 19.43
N GLU A 75 1.20 -5.35 20.29
CA GLU A 75 0.15 -4.40 20.70
C GLU A 75 -0.33 -3.47 19.58
N ALA A 76 0.43 -3.32 18.51
CA ALA A 76 0.03 -2.50 17.36
C ALA A 76 -1.04 -3.16 16.48
N ARG A 77 -1.41 -4.41 16.74
CA ARG A 77 -2.33 -5.19 15.91
C ARG A 77 -3.67 -4.49 15.65
N ASP A 78 -4.20 -3.81 16.66
CA ASP A 78 -5.50 -3.11 16.57
C ASP A 78 -5.47 -1.86 15.68
N ARG A 79 -4.28 -1.36 15.29
CA ARG A 79 -4.13 -0.24 14.37
C ARG A 79 -4.24 -0.62 12.91
N GLY A 80 -4.38 -1.89 12.60
CA GLY A 80 -4.40 -2.37 11.24
C GLY A 80 -5.20 -3.64 11.07
N SER A 81 -4.98 -4.30 9.96
CA SER A 81 -5.66 -5.54 9.61
C SER A 81 -4.68 -6.59 9.11
N THR A 82 -5.00 -7.86 9.36
CA THR A 82 -4.22 -8.99 8.87
C THR A 82 -4.82 -9.54 7.58
N PHE A 83 -3.97 -10.09 6.76
CA PHE A 83 -4.34 -10.77 5.52
C PHE A 83 -3.35 -11.90 5.22
N THR A 84 -3.74 -12.83 4.37
CA THR A 84 -2.88 -13.93 3.92
C THR A 84 -2.38 -13.65 2.50
N ALA A 85 -1.08 -13.84 2.29
CA ALA A 85 -0.46 -13.72 0.97
C ALA A 85 0.56 -14.85 0.75
N LYS A 86 0.68 -15.28 -0.50
CA LYS A 86 1.75 -16.19 -0.90
C LYS A 86 3.00 -15.38 -1.24
N ILE A 87 4.08 -15.63 -0.52
CA ILE A 87 5.35 -14.94 -0.74
C ILE A 87 6.04 -15.53 -1.97
N GLU A 88 6.12 -14.78 -3.03
CA GLU A 88 6.73 -15.23 -4.29
C GLU A 88 8.24 -15.08 -4.28
N VAL A 89 8.74 -13.96 -3.77
CA VAL A 89 10.16 -13.68 -3.61
C VAL A 89 10.43 -13.12 -2.22
N LEU A 90 11.49 -13.57 -1.60
CA LEU A 90 11.97 -13.08 -0.31
C LEU A 90 13.43 -12.68 -0.41
N GLU A 91 13.74 -11.42 -0.15
CA GLU A 91 15.09 -10.87 -0.18
C GLU A 91 15.53 -10.47 1.23
N ALA A 92 16.66 -10.99 1.66
CA ALA A 92 17.28 -10.60 2.93
C ALA A 92 18.21 -9.39 2.69
N MET A 93 17.91 -8.28 3.38
CA MET A 93 18.64 -7.02 3.26
C MET A 93 19.20 -6.60 4.62
N GLY A 94 20.09 -7.40 5.19
CA GLY A 94 20.67 -7.14 6.52
C GLY A 94 19.66 -7.35 7.65
N SER A 95 19.21 -6.26 8.25
CA SER A 95 18.24 -6.28 9.37
C SER A 95 16.78 -6.32 8.94
N GLU A 96 16.51 -6.40 7.66
CA GLU A 96 15.17 -6.34 7.08
C GLU A 96 14.99 -7.45 6.04
N LEU A 97 13.74 -7.86 5.86
CA LEU A 97 13.32 -8.74 4.78
C LEU A 97 12.38 -7.98 3.85
N TYR A 98 12.57 -8.11 2.55
CA TYR A 98 11.60 -7.65 1.56
C TYR A 98 10.84 -8.85 1.00
N ALA A 99 9.55 -8.87 1.29
CA ALA A 99 8.63 -9.89 0.79
C ALA A 99 7.84 -9.33 -0.39
N HIS A 100 7.88 -10.02 -1.51
CA HIS A 100 7.13 -9.67 -2.72
C HIS A 100 6.02 -10.70 -2.93
N PHE A 101 4.81 -10.21 -3.16
CA PHE A 101 3.64 -11.05 -3.42
C PHE A 101 2.68 -10.35 -4.37
N THR A 102 1.92 -11.12 -5.13
CA THR A 102 0.86 -10.61 -6.00
C THR A 102 -0.50 -10.70 -5.33
N THR A 103 -1.40 -9.84 -5.77
CA THR A 103 -2.80 -9.86 -5.35
C THR A 103 -3.69 -10.33 -6.49
N GLU A 104 -4.77 -11.05 -6.17
CA GLU A 104 -5.70 -11.59 -7.18
C GLU A 104 -6.45 -10.50 -7.97
N ALA A 105 -6.47 -9.28 -7.49
CA ALA A 105 -7.14 -8.16 -8.15
C ALA A 105 -6.32 -7.51 -9.27
N GLY A 106 -5.28 -8.15 -9.75
CA GLY A 106 -4.40 -7.65 -10.83
C GLY A 106 -5.07 -7.39 -12.19
N GLY A 107 -6.41 -7.48 -12.28
CA GLY A 107 -7.17 -7.19 -13.49
C GLY A 107 -7.83 -5.82 -13.56
N HIS A 108 -7.81 -5.06 -12.48
CA HIS A 108 -8.39 -3.71 -12.46
C HIS A 108 -7.27 -2.67 -12.39
N GLN A 109 -6.75 -2.30 -13.54
CA GLN A 109 -5.87 -1.14 -13.68
C GLN A 109 -6.69 0.12 -13.36
N ILE A 110 -6.28 0.85 -12.33
CA ILE A 110 -6.70 2.24 -12.22
C ILE A 110 -5.79 3.03 -13.15
N GLU A 111 -6.34 3.47 -14.26
CA GLU A 111 -5.66 4.41 -15.15
C GLU A 111 -5.64 5.77 -14.46
N SER A 112 -4.54 6.07 -13.80
CA SER A 112 -4.24 7.43 -13.38
C SER A 112 -3.24 8.03 -14.35
N LYS A 113 -3.55 9.21 -14.88
CA LYS A 113 -2.66 9.96 -15.75
C LYS A 113 -1.32 10.26 -15.06
N GLU A 114 -1.35 10.55 -13.76
CA GLU A 114 -0.14 10.80 -12.97
C GLU A 114 0.71 9.54 -12.76
N LEU A 115 0.10 8.36 -12.67
CA LEU A 115 0.83 7.10 -12.60
C LEU A 115 1.49 6.76 -13.93
N GLN A 116 0.86 7.10 -15.05
CA GLN A 116 1.46 6.94 -16.37
C GLN A 116 2.64 7.90 -16.58
N GLU A 117 2.55 9.12 -16.07
CA GLU A 117 3.65 10.09 -16.11
C GLU A 117 4.83 9.63 -15.22
N LEU A 118 4.55 9.11 -14.03
CA LEU A 118 5.56 8.49 -13.17
C LEU A 118 6.26 7.32 -13.87
N ALA A 119 5.49 6.48 -14.57
CA ALA A 119 6.04 5.36 -15.33
C ALA A 119 6.94 5.82 -16.47
N ALA A 120 6.59 6.92 -17.13
CA ALA A 120 7.39 7.48 -18.22
C ALA A 120 8.69 8.15 -17.75
N ASP A 121 8.67 8.84 -16.60
CA ASP A 121 9.81 9.61 -16.09
C ASP A 121 10.88 8.76 -15.39
N SER A 122 10.52 7.61 -14.84
CA SER A 122 11.45 6.75 -14.08
C SER A 122 12.21 5.74 -14.95
N GLY A 123 11.99 5.74 -16.26
CA GLY A 123 12.62 4.76 -17.17
C GLY A 123 12.21 3.33 -16.84
N ALA A 124 11.48 2.71 -17.66
CA ALA A 124 10.81 1.38 -17.72
C ALA A 124 11.22 0.22 -16.77
N GLY A 125 11.94 0.48 -15.69
CA GLY A 125 12.46 -0.57 -14.79
C GLY A 125 12.02 -0.51 -13.34
N ASP A 126 11.71 0.66 -12.80
CA ASP A 126 11.58 0.85 -11.34
C ASP A 126 10.30 1.57 -10.89
N VAL A 127 9.34 1.73 -11.74
CA VAL A 127 8.03 2.14 -11.25
C VAL A 127 7.40 0.94 -10.58
N PRO A 128 7.08 1.04 -9.27
CA PRO A 128 6.16 0.10 -8.69
C PRO A 128 4.95 0.17 -9.58
N SER A 129 4.75 -0.87 -10.33
CA SER A 129 3.63 -0.93 -11.25
C SER A 129 2.39 -0.71 -10.43
N ALA A 130 1.82 0.48 -10.52
CA ALA A 130 0.49 0.70 -10.05
C ALA A 130 -0.40 -0.29 -10.78
N GLY A 131 -0.43 -1.49 -10.27
CA GLY A 131 -1.32 -2.54 -10.71
C GLY A 131 -1.02 -3.27 -12.01
N ALA A 132 0.10 -3.05 -12.72
CA ALA A 132 0.33 -3.78 -13.97
C ALA A 132 0.40 -5.30 -13.75
N GLU A 133 0.87 -5.76 -12.59
CA GLU A 133 0.88 -7.18 -12.21
C GLU A 133 0.39 -7.41 -10.77
N GLY A 134 -0.09 -6.37 -10.07
CA GLY A 134 -0.54 -6.49 -8.68
C GLY A 134 0.57 -6.85 -7.70
N MET A 135 1.84 -6.65 -8.05
CA MET A 135 2.98 -6.95 -7.19
C MET A 135 3.08 -5.94 -6.05
N ILE A 136 3.13 -6.46 -4.84
CA ILE A 136 3.28 -5.69 -3.60
C ILE A 136 4.62 -6.03 -2.96
N THR A 137 5.32 -5.02 -2.47
CA THR A 137 6.54 -5.15 -1.69
C THR A 137 6.27 -4.78 -0.24
N ALA A 138 6.49 -5.70 0.66
CA ALA A 138 6.41 -5.50 2.11
C ALA A 138 7.81 -5.56 2.73
N ARG A 139 8.10 -4.64 3.64
CA ARG A 139 9.31 -4.67 4.47
C ARG A 139 8.97 -5.27 5.82
N LEU A 140 9.63 -6.36 6.16
CA LEU A 140 9.42 -7.11 7.39
C LEU A 140 10.68 -7.08 8.25
N ASP A 141 10.51 -7.19 9.58
CA ASP A 141 11.63 -7.38 10.50
C ASP A 141 12.38 -8.68 10.19
N ALA A 142 13.70 -8.69 10.38
CA ALA A 142 14.53 -9.87 10.16
C ALA A 142 14.17 -11.07 11.05
N ALA A 143 13.45 -10.83 12.15
CA ALA A 143 12.94 -11.90 13.02
C ALA A 143 11.74 -12.66 12.42
N SER A 144 11.18 -12.17 11.31
CA SER A 144 10.09 -12.85 10.60
C SER A 144 10.49 -14.25 10.14
N GLN A 145 9.57 -15.20 10.30
CA GLN A 145 9.74 -16.59 9.90
C GLN A 145 9.05 -16.90 8.56
N VAL A 146 8.64 -15.90 7.81
CA VAL A 146 8.05 -16.09 6.49
C VAL A 146 9.05 -16.74 5.54
N LYS A 147 8.56 -17.55 4.60
CA LYS A 147 9.39 -18.29 3.65
C LYS A 147 8.90 -18.07 2.23
N GLN A 148 9.86 -17.95 1.31
CA GLN A 148 9.56 -17.91 -0.12
C GLN A 148 8.81 -19.16 -0.57
N GLY A 149 7.77 -18.96 -1.38
CA GLY A 149 6.92 -20.02 -1.92
C GLY A 149 5.82 -20.50 -0.96
N GLN A 150 5.71 -19.93 0.24
CA GLN A 150 4.71 -20.29 1.23
C GLN A 150 3.73 -19.16 1.50
N GLU A 151 2.54 -19.51 1.96
CA GLU A 151 1.58 -18.55 2.48
C GLU A 151 2.04 -17.99 3.82
N ALA A 152 1.84 -16.70 4.03
CA ALA A 152 2.14 -16.02 5.27
C ALA A 152 0.98 -15.10 5.68
N GLU A 153 0.75 -14.99 6.98
CA GLU A 153 -0.15 -13.99 7.53
C GLU A 153 0.65 -12.70 7.76
N LEU A 154 0.29 -11.67 7.02
CA LEU A 154 0.85 -10.34 7.10
C LEU A 154 -0.15 -9.36 7.72
N TRP A 155 0.36 -8.23 8.17
CA TRP A 155 -0.41 -7.15 8.75
C TRP A 155 -0.09 -5.84 8.02
N VAL A 156 -1.07 -4.97 7.90
CA VAL A 156 -0.92 -3.62 7.35
C VAL A 156 -1.43 -2.59 8.34
N ASP A 157 -0.64 -1.54 8.55
CA ASP A 157 -1.01 -0.42 9.45
C ASP A 157 -2.01 0.52 8.75
N ALA A 158 -3.26 0.47 9.20
CA ALA A 158 -4.33 1.29 8.65
C ALA A 158 -4.13 2.80 8.91
N THR A 159 -3.36 3.17 9.92
CA THR A 159 -3.09 4.57 10.26
C THR A 159 -2.11 5.23 9.30
N LYS A 160 -1.41 4.43 8.50
CA LYS A 160 -0.43 4.87 7.50
C LYS A 160 -0.88 4.66 6.06
N LEU A 161 -2.14 4.31 5.88
CA LEU A 161 -2.76 4.18 4.57
C LEU A 161 -2.98 5.55 3.96
N HIS A 162 -2.60 5.71 2.69
CA HIS A 162 -2.93 6.88 1.89
C HIS A 162 -4.00 6.54 0.86
N LEU A 163 -4.97 7.43 0.68
CA LEU A 163 -5.99 7.28 -0.35
C LEU A 163 -5.94 8.50 -1.27
N PHE A 164 -5.84 8.23 -2.55
CA PHE A 164 -5.72 9.24 -3.58
C PHE A 164 -6.94 9.19 -4.51
N ASP A 165 -7.36 10.37 -4.94
CA ASP A 165 -8.31 10.50 -6.03
C ASP A 165 -7.57 10.23 -7.36
N PRO A 166 -7.97 9.21 -8.14
CA PRO A 166 -7.30 8.89 -9.39
C PRO A 166 -7.52 9.93 -10.50
N GLU A 167 -8.50 10.83 -10.37
CA GLU A 167 -8.81 11.85 -11.38
C GLU A 167 -7.84 13.03 -11.32
N ASP A 168 -7.50 13.49 -10.12
CA ASP A 168 -6.62 14.65 -9.90
C ASP A 168 -5.33 14.32 -9.13
N GLY A 169 -5.16 13.05 -8.73
CA GLY A 169 -3.99 12.56 -8.01
C GLY A 169 -3.87 13.02 -6.55
N ARG A 170 -4.83 13.79 -6.06
CA ARG A 170 -4.79 14.39 -4.72
C ARG A 170 -4.90 13.35 -3.62
N ASN A 171 -4.09 13.50 -2.57
CA ASN A 171 -4.18 12.69 -1.37
C ASN A 171 -5.35 13.14 -0.49
N LEU A 172 -6.37 12.30 -0.37
CA LEU A 172 -7.56 12.56 0.45
C LEU A 172 -7.31 12.37 1.95
N THR A 173 -6.24 11.67 2.31
CA THR A 173 -5.88 11.37 3.71
C THR A 173 -4.85 12.34 4.29
N ALA A 174 -4.25 13.21 3.47
CA ALA A 174 -3.35 14.25 3.96
C ALA A 174 -4.12 15.25 4.85
N GLY A 175 -3.50 15.65 5.95
CA GLY A 175 -3.98 16.77 6.75
C GLY A 175 -3.78 18.09 6.02
N ASP A 176 -4.59 19.06 6.37
CA ASP A 176 -4.42 20.46 5.91
C ASP A 176 -3.09 21.06 6.41
#